data_044433bcf7735cc0f6043aceb7e7205e
#
_entry.id   044433bcf7735cc0f6043aceb7e7205e
#
_cell.length_a   1.000
_cell.length_b   1.000
_cell.length_c   1.000
_cell.angle_alpha   90.00
_cell.angle_beta   90.00
_cell.angle_gamma   90.00
#
_symmetry.space_group_name_H-M   'P 1'
#
loop_
_entity.id
_entity.type
_entity.pdbx_description
1 polymer ?
#
loop_
_entity_poly.entity_id
_entity_poly.type
_entity_poly.pdbx_seq_one_letter_code
_entity_poly.pdbx_strand_id
1 'polypeptide(L)'
;NPDKSDYGDARILADLSRAGYVPEVWLAPREIRELRTLVRRRQQCVNDRKATKLRLLALLRVRRIKAPKEVGGTWSQRWLSWLDEVEMSENDRWAIEEMRSDLEHWSERIVRSERRLTQVTRNDPVVARLMMLPGIGRVTAWVMRAEIADFGRFGCGKQLARFCGTTPRNCSSGERVADSGLIRAGAADLKMVIFQAAHRLLRQHARWSAFGAKLKRAGKPKNVIVAAVANRWIRSLFHDMKEMQAG
;
A
#
# COMPACT_ATOMS: atom_id res chain seq x y z
N ASN A 1 1.86 6.76 34.91
CA ASN A 1 0.57 7.10 35.51
C ASN A 1 -0.38 5.91 35.35
N PRO A 2 -0.77 5.21 36.43
CA PRO A 2 -1.63 4.03 36.33
C PRO A 2 -3.08 4.38 35.92
N ASP A 3 -3.49 5.62 36.12
CA ASP A 3 -4.84 6.08 35.77
C ASP A 3 -4.83 6.93 34.52
N LYS A 4 -5.30 6.35 33.42
CA LYS A 4 -5.54 7.05 32.16
C LYS A 4 -6.89 7.75 32.24
N SER A 5 -6.88 9.09 32.26
CA SER A 5 -8.11 9.89 32.23
C SER A 5 -8.02 10.96 31.15
N ASP A 6 -9.12 11.21 30.45
CA ASP A 6 -9.21 12.25 29.41
C ASP A 6 -8.91 13.64 29.99
N TYR A 7 -9.25 13.89 31.26
CA TYR A 7 -8.93 15.14 31.96
C TYR A 7 -7.41 15.31 32.15
N GLY A 8 -6.71 14.25 32.55
CA GLY A 8 -5.25 14.26 32.70
C GLY A 8 -4.56 14.49 31.36
N ASP A 9 -5.00 13.82 30.30
CA ASP A 9 -4.47 13.99 28.95
C ASP A 9 -4.72 15.41 28.41
N ALA A 10 -5.92 15.98 28.63
CA ALA A 10 -6.23 17.35 28.25
C ALA A 10 -5.37 18.39 28.96
N ARG A 11 -5.10 18.20 30.28
CA ARG A 11 -4.21 19.08 31.06
C ARG A 11 -2.77 19.02 30.53
N ILE A 12 -2.25 17.82 30.28
CA ILE A 12 -0.89 17.64 29.71
C ILE A 12 -0.79 18.31 28.34
N LEU A 13 -1.79 18.15 27.48
CA LEU A 13 -1.84 18.80 26.15
C LEU A 13 -1.88 20.32 26.27
N ALA A 14 -2.64 20.87 27.22
CA ALA A 14 -2.69 22.32 27.48
C ALA A 14 -1.31 22.86 27.96
N ASP A 15 -0.64 22.13 28.84
CA ASP A 15 0.68 22.52 29.35
C ASP A 15 1.74 22.44 28.24
N LEU A 16 1.74 21.37 27.43
CA LEU A 16 2.62 21.22 26.27
C LEU A 16 2.36 22.31 25.22
N SER A 17 1.09 22.68 25.00
CA SER A 17 0.71 23.77 24.06
C SER A 17 1.26 25.13 24.54
N ARG A 18 1.10 25.43 25.83
CA ARG A 18 1.67 26.66 26.41
C ARG A 18 3.19 26.73 26.34
N ALA A 19 3.85 25.59 26.47
CA ALA A 19 5.30 25.46 26.37
C ALA A 19 5.80 25.43 24.92
N GLY A 20 4.94 25.47 23.91
CA GLY A 20 5.32 25.38 22.49
C GLY A 20 5.85 24.02 22.06
N TYR A 21 5.59 22.95 22.84
CA TYR A 21 6.05 21.59 22.53
C TYR A 21 5.06 20.76 21.73
N VAL A 22 3.85 21.26 21.48
CA VAL A 22 2.87 20.57 20.62
C VAL A 22 3.27 20.77 19.16
N PRO A 23 3.65 19.72 18.43
CA PRO A 23 4.03 19.88 17.02
C PRO A 23 2.81 20.26 16.19
N GLU A 24 3.00 21.20 15.27
CA GLU A 24 1.96 21.54 14.31
C GLU A 24 1.61 20.35 13.41
N VAL A 25 0.33 20.10 13.25
CA VAL A 25 -0.19 19.03 12.39
C VAL A 25 -0.70 19.64 11.08
N TRP A 26 -0.12 19.18 9.97
CA TRP A 26 -0.62 19.56 8.66
C TRP A 26 -1.98 18.91 8.39
N LEU A 27 -3.00 19.73 8.19
CA LEU A 27 -4.34 19.28 7.84
C LEU A 27 -4.51 19.20 6.33
N ALA A 28 -4.88 18.02 5.82
CA ALA A 28 -5.15 17.86 4.39
C ALA A 28 -6.35 18.72 3.97
N PRO A 29 -6.29 19.42 2.81
CA PRO A 29 -7.43 20.12 2.23
C PRO A 29 -8.65 19.18 2.07
N ARG A 30 -9.84 19.76 1.98
CA ARG A 30 -11.10 19.02 1.90
C ARG A 30 -11.10 18.02 0.73
N GLU A 31 -10.68 18.46 -0.44
CA GLU A 31 -10.64 17.65 -1.67
C GLU A 31 -9.73 16.42 -1.49
N ILE A 32 -8.60 16.58 -0.81
CA ILE A 32 -7.68 15.47 -0.51
C ILE A 32 -8.30 14.50 0.51
N ARG A 33 -9.02 15.00 1.49
CA ARG A 33 -9.73 14.13 2.47
C ARG A 33 -10.83 13.31 1.76
N GLU A 34 -11.56 13.91 0.84
CA GLU A 34 -12.57 13.25 0.03
C GLU A 34 -11.93 12.20 -0.90
N LEU A 35 -10.83 12.54 -1.58
CA LEU A 35 -10.06 11.60 -2.41
C LEU A 35 -9.56 10.42 -1.57
N ARG A 36 -9.05 10.68 -0.37
CA ARG A 36 -8.58 9.66 0.58
C ARG A 36 -9.71 8.68 0.96
N THR A 37 -10.92 9.18 1.17
CA THR A 37 -12.10 8.35 1.43
C THR A 37 -12.39 7.41 0.27
N LEU A 38 -12.35 7.88 -0.97
CA LEU A 38 -12.58 7.05 -2.16
C LEU A 38 -11.48 5.98 -2.35
N VAL A 39 -10.22 6.37 -2.18
CA VAL A 39 -9.08 5.44 -2.29
C VAL A 39 -9.17 4.34 -1.24
N ARG A 40 -9.46 4.70 0.01
CA ARG A 40 -9.62 3.74 1.11
C ARG A 40 -10.82 2.82 0.90
N ARG A 41 -11.94 3.34 0.38
CA ARG A 41 -13.09 2.52 0.04
C ARG A 41 -12.76 1.48 -1.03
N ARG A 42 -12.04 1.89 -2.10
CA ARG A 42 -11.55 0.93 -3.11
C ARG A 42 -10.66 -0.14 -2.48
N GLN A 43 -9.71 0.26 -1.61
CA GLN A 43 -8.80 -0.69 -0.97
C GLN A 43 -9.53 -1.66 -0.05
N GLN A 44 -10.56 -1.19 0.67
CA GLN A 44 -11.43 -2.05 1.47
C GLN A 44 -12.08 -3.14 0.60
N CYS A 45 -12.68 -2.77 -0.54
CA CYS A 45 -13.28 -3.76 -1.44
C CYS A 45 -12.25 -4.80 -1.97
N VAL A 46 -11.00 -4.37 -2.22
CA VAL A 46 -9.91 -5.30 -2.60
C VAL A 46 -9.57 -6.26 -1.45
N ASN A 47 -9.55 -5.76 -0.22
CA ASN A 47 -9.28 -6.58 0.95
C ASN A 47 -10.42 -7.58 1.21
N ASP A 48 -11.68 -7.15 1.07
CA ASP A 48 -12.85 -8.02 1.22
C ASP A 48 -12.85 -9.13 0.17
N ARG A 49 -12.59 -8.78 -1.11
CA ARG A 49 -12.41 -9.77 -2.18
C ARG A 49 -11.29 -10.76 -1.87
N LYS A 50 -10.15 -10.28 -1.35
CA LYS A 50 -9.05 -11.16 -0.95
C LYS A 50 -9.44 -12.06 0.21
N ALA A 51 -10.16 -11.55 1.20
CA ALA A 51 -10.63 -12.33 2.34
C ALA A 51 -11.60 -13.44 1.90
N THR A 52 -12.55 -13.13 1.01
CA THR A 52 -13.46 -14.13 0.44
C THR A 52 -12.69 -15.22 -0.33
N LYS A 53 -11.69 -14.85 -1.15
CA LYS A 53 -10.81 -15.82 -1.82
C LYS A 53 -10.10 -16.75 -0.84
N LEU A 54 -9.60 -16.21 0.26
CA LEU A 54 -8.91 -17.02 1.28
C LEU A 54 -9.87 -17.93 2.04
N ARG A 55 -11.13 -17.48 2.32
CA ARG A 55 -12.17 -18.29 2.94
C ARG A 55 -12.53 -19.50 2.07
N LEU A 56 -12.72 -19.29 0.77
CA LEU A 56 -13.01 -20.35 -0.17
C LEU A 56 -11.87 -21.39 -0.20
N LEU A 57 -10.63 -20.94 -0.31
CA LEU A 57 -9.47 -21.85 -0.26
C LEU A 57 -9.34 -22.56 1.09
N ALA A 58 -9.72 -21.93 2.19
CA ALA A 58 -9.73 -22.55 3.51
C ALA A 58 -10.78 -23.66 3.59
N LEU A 59 -11.99 -23.45 3.04
CA LEU A 59 -13.05 -24.47 2.97
C LEU A 59 -12.56 -25.71 2.21
N LEU A 60 -12.00 -25.53 1.00
CA LEU A 60 -11.44 -26.64 0.21
C LEU A 60 -10.36 -27.40 0.99
N ARG A 61 -9.49 -26.66 1.71
CA ARG A 61 -8.42 -27.27 2.52
C ARG A 61 -8.98 -28.10 3.68
N VAL A 62 -9.99 -27.58 4.39
CA VAL A 62 -10.65 -28.30 5.49
C VAL A 62 -11.30 -29.60 4.97
N ARG A 63 -11.90 -29.56 3.78
CA ARG A 63 -12.49 -30.73 3.12
C ARG A 63 -11.44 -31.63 2.43
N ARG A 64 -10.14 -31.31 2.51
CA ARG A 64 -9.03 -32.01 1.84
C ARG A 64 -9.18 -32.10 0.31
N ILE A 65 -9.96 -31.19 -0.27
CA ILE A 65 -10.17 -31.08 -1.72
C ILE A 65 -8.97 -30.32 -2.31
N LYS A 66 -8.24 -30.96 -3.22
CA LYS A 66 -7.06 -30.40 -3.88
C LYS A 66 -7.26 -30.40 -5.39
N ALA A 67 -7.04 -29.26 -6.01
CA ALA A 67 -7.02 -29.20 -7.47
C ALA A 67 -5.85 -30.03 -8.05
N PRO A 68 -6.09 -30.83 -9.09
CA PRO A 68 -5.04 -31.52 -9.83
C PRO A 68 -4.02 -30.51 -10.39
N LYS A 69 -2.77 -30.95 -10.61
CA LYS A 69 -1.70 -30.08 -11.13
C LYS A 69 -1.99 -29.55 -12.54
N GLU A 70 -2.71 -30.34 -13.31
CA GLU A 70 -3.10 -30.08 -14.70
C GLU A 70 -4.07 -28.90 -14.84
N VAL A 71 -4.82 -28.60 -13.78
CA VAL A 71 -5.79 -27.49 -13.72
C VAL A 71 -5.09 -26.12 -13.75
N GLY A 72 -3.82 -26.09 -13.37
CA GLY A 72 -3.01 -24.87 -13.39
C GLY A 72 -3.17 -24.01 -12.14
N GLY A 73 -2.93 -22.71 -12.30
CA GLY A 73 -2.93 -21.78 -11.16
C GLY A 73 -4.33 -21.53 -10.59
N THR A 74 -4.42 -21.45 -9.27
CA THR A 74 -5.64 -21.05 -8.55
C THR A 74 -6.22 -19.74 -9.12
N TRP A 75 -7.53 -19.70 -9.32
CA TRP A 75 -8.29 -18.59 -9.94
C TRP A 75 -8.10 -18.44 -11.46
N SER A 76 -7.44 -19.39 -12.14
CA SER A 76 -7.50 -19.49 -13.59
C SER A 76 -8.89 -19.98 -14.04
N GLN A 77 -9.24 -19.77 -15.32
CA GLN A 77 -10.52 -20.25 -15.85
C GLN A 77 -10.65 -21.78 -15.70
N ARG A 78 -9.56 -22.54 -15.97
CA ARG A 78 -9.54 -23.99 -15.78
C ARG A 78 -9.77 -24.39 -14.34
N TRP A 79 -9.19 -23.66 -13.38
CA TRP A 79 -9.40 -23.91 -11.97
C TRP A 79 -10.84 -23.62 -11.54
N LEU A 80 -11.46 -22.59 -12.08
CA LEU A 80 -12.87 -22.27 -11.83
C LEU A 80 -13.78 -23.36 -12.38
N SER A 81 -13.57 -23.82 -13.66
CA SER A 81 -14.32 -24.92 -14.22
C SER A 81 -14.17 -26.22 -13.40
N TRP A 82 -12.95 -26.55 -12.97
CA TRP A 82 -12.74 -27.68 -12.07
C TRP A 82 -13.50 -27.54 -10.74
N LEU A 83 -13.56 -26.31 -10.18
CA LEU A 83 -14.30 -26.06 -8.93
C LEU A 83 -15.81 -26.30 -9.12
N ASP A 84 -16.36 -26.07 -10.31
CA ASP A 84 -17.75 -26.32 -10.63
C ASP A 84 -18.07 -27.84 -10.71
N GLU A 85 -17.11 -28.66 -11.14
CA GLU A 85 -17.26 -30.08 -11.35
C GLU A 85 -16.86 -30.96 -10.14
N VAL A 86 -16.04 -30.42 -9.22
CA VAL A 86 -15.52 -31.20 -8.10
C VAL A 86 -16.64 -31.67 -7.17
N GLU A 87 -16.61 -32.96 -6.81
CA GLU A 87 -17.60 -33.58 -5.92
C GLU A 87 -17.47 -33.02 -4.50
N MET A 88 -18.60 -32.62 -3.91
CA MET A 88 -18.69 -32.10 -2.54
C MET A 88 -20.13 -32.21 -2.02
N SER A 89 -20.31 -31.99 -0.71
CA SER A 89 -21.65 -31.94 -0.12
C SER A 89 -22.47 -30.74 -0.66
N GLU A 90 -23.79 -30.86 -0.65
CA GLU A 90 -24.71 -29.81 -1.05
C GLU A 90 -24.47 -28.51 -0.28
N ASN A 91 -24.26 -28.59 1.04
CA ASN A 91 -23.98 -27.42 1.88
C ASN A 91 -22.64 -26.74 1.54
N ASP A 92 -21.61 -27.53 1.23
CA ASP A 92 -20.32 -26.97 0.80
C ASP A 92 -20.43 -26.30 -0.59
N ARG A 93 -21.21 -26.91 -1.51
CA ARG A 93 -21.52 -26.34 -2.82
C ARG A 93 -22.21 -24.99 -2.67
N TRP A 94 -23.29 -24.95 -1.91
CA TRP A 94 -23.99 -23.72 -1.61
C TRP A 94 -23.08 -22.64 -1.02
N ALA A 95 -22.24 -22.99 -0.04
CA ALA A 95 -21.30 -22.04 0.57
C ALA A 95 -20.27 -21.50 -0.43
N ILE A 96 -19.82 -22.32 -1.38
CA ILE A 96 -18.90 -21.88 -2.45
C ILE A 96 -19.60 -20.94 -3.44
N GLU A 97 -20.84 -21.20 -3.80
CA GLU A 97 -21.66 -20.37 -4.68
C GLU A 97 -21.90 -18.99 -4.06
N GLU A 98 -22.26 -18.92 -2.78
CA GLU A 98 -22.36 -17.65 -2.03
C GLU A 98 -21.04 -16.86 -2.02
N MET A 99 -19.91 -17.54 -1.75
CA MET A 99 -18.61 -16.88 -1.81
C MET A 99 -18.23 -16.43 -3.22
N ARG A 100 -18.68 -17.09 -4.28
CA ARG A 100 -18.48 -16.66 -5.68
C ARG A 100 -19.30 -15.41 -5.97
N SER A 101 -20.55 -15.38 -5.56
CA SER A 101 -21.41 -14.18 -5.65
C SER A 101 -20.79 -12.99 -4.96
N ASP A 102 -20.25 -13.18 -3.73
CA ASP A 102 -19.46 -12.18 -3.02
C ASP A 102 -18.26 -11.67 -3.86
N LEU A 103 -17.52 -12.57 -4.51
CA LEU A 103 -16.35 -12.20 -5.33
C LEU A 103 -16.73 -11.34 -6.54
N GLU A 104 -17.85 -11.63 -7.17
CA GLU A 104 -18.41 -10.83 -8.28
C GLU A 104 -18.82 -9.45 -7.76
N HIS A 105 -19.59 -9.40 -6.68
CA HIS A 105 -20.00 -8.17 -6.02
C HIS A 105 -18.82 -7.26 -5.66
N TRP A 106 -17.78 -7.80 -5.04
CA TRP A 106 -16.58 -7.03 -4.71
C TRP A 106 -15.84 -6.56 -5.95
N SER A 107 -15.81 -7.36 -7.01
CA SER A 107 -15.16 -7.00 -8.27
C SER A 107 -15.89 -5.83 -8.95
N GLU A 108 -17.21 -5.84 -8.99
CA GLU A 108 -18.02 -4.74 -9.49
C GLU A 108 -17.81 -3.44 -8.66
N ARG A 109 -17.76 -3.57 -7.32
CA ARG A 109 -17.52 -2.42 -6.44
C ARG A 109 -16.13 -1.82 -6.65
N ILE A 110 -15.12 -2.63 -6.90
CA ILE A 110 -13.76 -2.16 -7.25
C ILE A 110 -13.82 -1.36 -8.56
N VAL A 111 -14.43 -1.91 -9.61
CA VAL A 111 -14.57 -1.24 -10.91
C VAL A 111 -15.33 0.09 -10.78
N ARG A 112 -16.43 0.10 -10.03
CA ARG A 112 -17.21 1.33 -9.77
C ARG A 112 -16.40 2.37 -9.01
N SER A 113 -15.62 1.96 -8.00
CA SER A 113 -14.73 2.85 -7.25
C SER A 113 -13.63 3.42 -8.15
N GLU A 114 -13.05 2.61 -9.04
CA GLU A 114 -12.01 3.03 -9.99
C GLU A 114 -12.54 4.00 -11.05
N ARG A 115 -13.77 3.79 -11.53
CA ARG A 115 -14.44 4.75 -12.42
C ARG A 115 -14.62 6.10 -11.73
N ARG A 116 -15.08 6.10 -10.47
CA ARG A 116 -15.24 7.34 -9.68
C ARG A 116 -13.91 8.03 -9.44
N LEU A 117 -12.87 7.30 -9.05
CA LEU A 117 -11.52 7.82 -8.87
C LEU A 117 -10.97 8.44 -10.17
N THR A 118 -11.15 7.76 -11.31
CA THR A 118 -10.77 8.30 -12.62
C THR A 118 -11.48 9.63 -12.91
N GLN A 119 -12.76 9.70 -12.60
CA GLN A 119 -13.57 10.89 -12.84
C GLN A 119 -13.12 12.09 -11.99
N VAL A 120 -12.92 11.87 -10.67
CA VAL A 120 -12.55 12.96 -9.75
C VAL A 120 -11.08 13.40 -9.90
N THR A 121 -10.21 12.54 -10.45
CA THR A 121 -8.80 12.87 -10.66
C THR A 121 -8.45 13.20 -12.11
N ARG A 122 -9.46 13.33 -12.99
CA ARG A 122 -9.25 13.54 -14.43
C ARG A 122 -8.37 14.73 -14.73
N ASN A 123 -8.56 15.82 -14.01
CA ASN A 123 -7.85 17.10 -14.20
C ASN A 123 -6.83 17.37 -13.06
N ASP A 124 -6.45 16.36 -12.26
CA ASP A 124 -5.45 16.54 -11.21
C ASP A 124 -4.03 16.48 -11.82
N PRO A 125 -3.29 17.61 -11.87
CA PRO A 125 -1.97 17.66 -12.51
C PRO A 125 -0.94 16.80 -11.79
N VAL A 126 -1.09 16.60 -10.47
CA VAL A 126 -0.20 15.75 -9.66
C VAL A 126 -0.39 14.29 -10.04
N VAL A 127 -1.64 13.84 -10.20
CA VAL A 127 -1.94 12.46 -10.65
C VAL A 127 -1.41 12.24 -12.06
N ALA A 128 -1.64 13.18 -12.98
CA ALA A 128 -1.13 13.11 -14.35
C ALA A 128 0.41 12.99 -14.37
N ARG A 129 1.10 13.84 -13.61
CA ARG A 129 2.58 13.80 -13.51
C ARG A 129 3.09 12.49 -12.91
N LEU A 130 2.48 12.02 -11.82
CA LEU A 130 2.84 10.75 -11.20
C LEU A 130 2.75 9.59 -12.20
N MET A 131 1.70 9.56 -13.02
CA MET A 131 1.49 8.49 -14.02
C MET A 131 2.52 8.49 -15.16
N MET A 132 3.22 9.60 -15.40
CA MET A 132 4.34 9.66 -16.36
C MET A 132 5.62 9.00 -15.82
N LEU A 133 5.72 8.82 -14.51
CA LEU A 133 6.94 8.31 -13.88
C LEU A 133 7.01 6.78 -13.93
N PRO A 134 8.20 6.20 -14.17
CA PRO A 134 8.38 4.76 -14.24
C PRO A 134 7.91 4.05 -12.95
N GLY A 135 7.20 2.94 -13.12
CA GLY A 135 6.73 2.12 -11.99
C GLY A 135 5.42 2.59 -11.37
N ILE A 136 4.88 3.74 -11.76
CA ILE A 136 3.62 4.27 -11.24
C ILE A 136 2.47 3.98 -12.21
N GLY A 137 1.53 3.14 -11.76
CA GLY A 137 0.25 2.96 -12.43
C GLY A 137 -0.84 3.81 -11.76
N ARG A 138 -2.03 3.81 -12.37
CA ARG A 138 -3.18 4.61 -11.93
C ARG A 138 -3.50 4.47 -10.43
N VAL A 139 -3.56 3.24 -9.93
CA VAL A 139 -3.84 2.98 -8.49
C VAL A 139 -2.73 3.55 -7.61
N THR A 140 -1.47 3.36 -7.99
CA THR A 140 -0.32 3.92 -7.24
C THR A 140 -0.39 5.45 -7.20
N ALA A 141 -0.71 6.09 -8.33
CA ALA A 141 -0.85 7.56 -8.41
C ALA A 141 -1.98 8.07 -7.49
N TRP A 142 -3.14 7.41 -7.48
CA TRP A 142 -4.25 7.78 -6.59
C TRP A 142 -3.90 7.65 -5.11
N VAL A 143 -3.28 6.54 -4.71
CA VAL A 143 -2.86 6.33 -3.32
C VAL A 143 -1.81 7.37 -2.92
N MET A 144 -0.81 7.63 -3.76
CA MET A 144 0.22 8.63 -3.49
C MET A 144 -0.38 10.03 -3.40
N ARG A 145 -1.28 10.42 -4.31
CA ARG A 145 -1.96 11.71 -4.27
C ARG A 145 -2.81 11.88 -3.02
N ALA A 146 -3.56 10.85 -2.62
CA ALA A 146 -4.43 10.88 -1.46
C ALA A 146 -3.65 10.95 -0.14
N GLU A 147 -2.56 10.22 0.01
CA GLU A 147 -1.84 10.11 1.28
C GLU A 147 -0.73 11.17 1.41
N ILE A 148 0.03 11.44 0.34
CA ILE A 148 1.09 12.46 0.32
C ILE A 148 0.49 13.85 0.19
N ALA A 149 -0.52 14.00 -0.67
CA ALA A 149 -1.24 15.22 -1.01
C ALA A 149 -0.38 16.30 -1.68
N ASP A 150 0.48 16.96 -0.92
CA ASP A 150 1.39 18.00 -1.38
C ASP A 150 2.84 17.56 -1.13
N PHE A 151 3.65 17.54 -2.19
CA PHE A 151 5.08 17.23 -2.09
C PHE A 151 5.88 18.42 -1.55
N GLY A 152 5.38 19.64 -1.71
CA GLY A 152 6.01 20.87 -1.23
C GLY A 152 6.10 20.97 0.29
N ARG A 153 5.21 20.28 1.02
CA ARG A 153 5.22 20.27 2.49
C ARG A 153 6.43 19.58 3.12
N PHE A 154 7.21 18.86 2.32
CA PHE A 154 8.42 18.17 2.80
C PHE A 154 9.65 19.02 2.44
N GLY A 155 10.55 19.23 3.40
CA GLY A 155 11.79 19.97 3.16
C GLY A 155 12.80 19.21 2.29
N CYS A 156 12.76 17.87 2.30
CA CYS A 156 13.65 17.03 1.50
C CYS A 156 13.09 15.61 1.27
N GLY A 157 13.66 14.91 0.30
CA GLY A 157 13.27 13.54 -0.02
C GLY A 157 13.47 12.53 1.13
N LYS A 158 14.35 12.81 2.11
CA LYS A 158 14.50 11.98 3.32
C LYS A 158 13.26 12.06 4.20
N GLN A 159 12.67 13.25 4.35
CA GLN A 159 11.42 13.44 5.11
C GLN A 159 10.26 12.71 4.44
N LEU A 160 10.11 12.81 3.11
CA LEU A 160 9.11 12.06 2.36
C LEU A 160 9.31 10.55 2.52
N ALA A 161 10.54 10.04 2.40
CA ALA A 161 10.84 8.61 2.59
C ALA A 161 10.48 8.12 4.01
N ARG A 162 10.72 8.96 5.03
CA ARG A 162 10.31 8.68 6.41
C ARG A 162 8.78 8.67 6.55
N PHE A 163 8.09 9.67 6.00
CA PHE A 163 6.63 9.72 5.96
C PHE A 163 6.03 8.48 5.30
N CYS A 164 6.60 8.02 4.19
CA CYS A 164 6.18 6.81 3.48
C CYS A 164 6.55 5.49 4.19
N GLY A 165 7.22 5.52 5.32
CA GLY A 165 7.62 4.33 6.07
C GLY A 165 8.67 3.45 5.36
N THR A 166 9.49 4.03 4.46
CA THR A 166 10.53 3.31 3.71
C THR A 166 11.92 3.42 4.34
N THR A 167 12.06 4.13 5.45
CA THR A 167 13.32 4.34 6.16
C THR A 167 13.56 3.21 7.17
N PRO A 168 14.81 2.70 7.30
CA PRO A 168 15.16 1.78 8.36
C PRO A 168 14.87 2.38 9.75
N ARG A 169 14.47 1.53 10.69
CA ARG A 169 14.32 1.91 12.09
C ARG A 169 15.70 1.82 12.77
N ASN A 170 16.17 2.92 13.30
CA ASN A 170 17.34 2.91 14.14
C ASN A 170 16.99 2.32 15.53
N CYS A 171 17.69 1.27 15.91
CA CYS A 171 17.60 0.60 17.22
C CYS A 171 18.94 0.62 17.94
N SER A 172 19.74 1.66 17.72
CA SER A 172 21.04 1.83 18.37
C SER A 172 20.88 2.18 19.86
N SER A 173 21.66 1.53 20.72
CA SER A 173 21.76 1.83 22.15
C SER A 173 23.24 1.73 22.58
N GLY A 174 23.76 2.78 23.20
CA GLY A 174 25.17 2.86 23.60
C GLY A 174 26.11 2.63 22.40
N GLU A 175 27.04 1.72 22.53
CA GLU A 175 28.02 1.37 21.48
C GLU A 175 27.42 0.51 20.34
N ARG A 176 26.24 -0.06 20.54
CA ARG A 176 25.60 -0.91 19.54
C ARG A 176 24.84 -0.09 18.52
N VAL A 177 25.34 0.00 17.29
CA VAL A 177 24.64 0.56 16.13
C VAL A 177 23.89 -0.57 15.44
N ALA A 178 22.54 -0.53 15.46
CA ALA A 178 21.71 -1.54 14.81
C ALA A 178 20.49 -0.91 14.15
N ASP A 179 20.22 -1.30 12.88
CA ASP A 179 18.99 -1.03 12.19
C ASP A 179 18.07 -2.26 12.27
N SER A 180 16.81 -2.06 12.67
CA SER A 180 15.84 -3.14 12.85
C SER A 180 14.58 -2.89 12.01
N GLY A 181 14.53 -3.53 10.83
CA GLY A 181 13.38 -3.43 9.95
C GLY A 181 13.10 -2.01 9.46
N LEU A 182 11.85 -1.71 9.13
CA LEU A 182 11.41 -0.38 8.70
C LEU A 182 10.57 0.30 9.78
N ILE A 183 10.61 1.64 9.80
CA ILE A 183 9.75 2.41 10.69
C ILE A 183 8.27 2.10 10.43
N ARG A 184 7.45 2.16 11.49
CA ARG A 184 5.99 1.95 11.42
C ARG A 184 5.23 3.25 11.12
N ALA A 185 5.84 4.16 10.36
CA ALA A 185 5.22 5.42 9.96
C ALA A 185 4.44 5.27 8.66
N GLY A 186 3.51 6.19 8.41
CA GLY A 186 2.74 6.31 7.18
C GLY A 186 1.58 5.32 7.07
N ALA A 187 0.72 5.56 6.08
CA ALA A 187 -0.40 4.69 5.77
C ALA A 187 0.09 3.36 5.17
N ALA A 188 -0.51 2.24 5.61
CA ALA A 188 -0.14 0.89 5.13
C ALA A 188 -0.29 0.75 3.62
N ASP A 189 -1.36 1.34 3.05
CA ASP A 189 -1.64 1.29 1.61
C ASP A 189 -0.60 2.07 0.80
N LEU A 190 -0.15 3.23 1.30
CA LEU A 190 0.94 3.99 0.67
C LEU A 190 2.23 3.18 0.63
N LYS A 191 2.60 2.58 1.76
CA LYS A 191 3.77 1.71 1.85
C LYS A 191 3.65 0.53 0.88
N MET A 192 2.51 -0.13 0.83
CA MET A 192 2.25 -1.26 -0.07
C MET A 192 2.46 -0.88 -1.54
N VAL A 193 1.87 0.21 -2.03
CA VAL A 193 1.99 0.60 -3.45
C VAL A 193 3.41 1.03 -3.80
N ILE A 194 4.15 1.65 -2.87
CA ILE A 194 5.57 2.00 -3.06
C ILE A 194 6.42 0.74 -3.22
N PHE A 195 6.20 -0.28 -2.40
CA PHE A 195 6.92 -1.55 -2.52
C PHE A 195 6.57 -2.30 -3.80
N GLN A 196 5.30 -2.28 -4.23
CA GLN A 196 4.88 -2.84 -5.52
C GLN A 196 5.55 -2.11 -6.70
N ALA A 197 5.64 -0.79 -6.63
CA ALA A 197 6.38 0.01 -7.61
C ALA A 197 7.87 -0.36 -7.63
N ALA A 198 8.51 -0.50 -6.46
CA ALA A 198 9.91 -0.90 -6.35
C ALA A 198 10.17 -2.30 -6.95
N HIS A 199 9.27 -3.26 -6.74
CA HIS A 199 9.34 -4.57 -7.39
C HIS A 199 9.25 -4.49 -8.92
N ARG A 200 8.40 -3.61 -9.45
CA ARG A 200 8.27 -3.38 -10.90
C ARG A 200 9.52 -2.72 -11.45
N LEU A 201 10.04 -1.70 -10.78
CA LEU A 201 11.26 -0.99 -11.16
C LEU A 201 12.48 -1.90 -11.19
N LEU A 202 12.62 -2.79 -10.22
CA LEU A 202 13.69 -3.81 -10.21
C LEU A 202 13.66 -4.72 -11.44
N ARG A 203 12.49 -4.97 -12.02
CA ARG A 203 12.34 -5.86 -13.18
C ARG A 203 12.41 -5.14 -14.52
N GLN A 204 11.97 -3.89 -14.59
CA GLN A 204 11.68 -3.21 -15.85
C GLN A 204 12.49 -1.93 -16.10
N HIS A 205 13.19 -1.39 -15.08
CA HIS A 205 13.90 -0.13 -15.21
C HIS A 205 15.40 -0.31 -15.04
N ALA A 206 16.19 0.00 -16.08
CA ALA A 206 17.63 -0.26 -16.14
C ALA A 206 18.42 0.23 -14.90
N ARG A 207 18.22 1.50 -14.48
CA ARG A 207 18.88 2.09 -13.30
C ARG A 207 18.63 1.30 -12.03
N TRP A 208 17.35 0.95 -11.79
CA TRP A 208 16.95 0.27 -10.53
C TRP A 208 17.29 -1.20 -10.55
N SER A 209 17.24 -1.84 -11.70
CA SER A 209 17.73 -3.21 -11.92
C SER A 209 19.23 -3.32 -11.64
N ALA A 210 20.05 -2.41 -12.20
CA ALA A 210 21.49 -2.36 -11.95
C ALA A 210 21.81 -2.12 -10.46
N PHE A 211 21.08 -1.21 -9.80
CA PHE A 211 21.24 -0.98 -8.37
C PHE A 211 20.88 -2.21 -7.53
N GLY A 212 19.79 -2.89 -7.87
CA GLY A 212 19.38 -4.15 -7.23
C GLY A 212 20.42 -5.26 -7.41
N ALA A 213 20.97 -5.40 -8.63
CA ALA A 213 22.02 -6.36 -8.94
C ALA A 213 23.31 -6.11 -8.14
N LYS A 214 23.70 -4.83 -7.95
CA LYS A 214 24.83 -4.44 -7.09
C LYS A 214 24.61 -4.92 -5.65
N LEU A 215 23.43 -4.68 -5.08
CA LEU A 215 23.10 -5.11 -3.71
C LEU A 215 23.03 -6.63 -3.58
N LYS A 216 22.53 -7.33 -4.61
CA LYS A 216 22.49 -8.79 -4.64
C LYS A 216 23.91 -9.37 -4.62
N ARG A 217 24.85 -8.81 -5.41
CA ARG A 217 26.28 -9.21 -5.41
C ARG A 217 26.94 -8.95 -4.03
N ALA A 218 26.50 -7.92 -3.31
CA ALA A 218 26.93 -7.66 -1.94
C ALA A 218 26.23 -8.55 -0.89
N GLY A 219 25.58 -9.64 -1.29
CA GLY A 219 24.93 -10.61 -0.39
C GLY A 219 23.65 -10.14 0.30
N LYS A 220 23.04 -9.03 -0.12
CA LYS A 220 21.84 -8.51 0.55
C LYS A 220 20.61 -9.35 0.22
N PRO A 221 19.76 -9.71 1.22
CA PRO A 221 18.51 -10.42 1.01
C PRO A 221 17.54 -9.65 0.12
N LYS A 222 16.68 -10.37 -0.62
CA LYS A 222 15.72 -9.78 -1.57
C LYS A 222 14.86 -8.67 -0.95
N ASN A 223 14.35 -8.86 0.26
CA ASN A 223 13.51 -7.87 0.93
C ASN A 223 14.28 -6.57 1.26
N VAL A 224 15.55 -6.68 1.62
CA VAL A 224 16.43 -5.53 1.86
C VAL A 224 16.71 -4.79 0.57
N ILE A 225 16.90 -5.51 -0.56
CA ILE A 225 17.10 -4.92 -1.88
C ILE A 225 15.86 -4.10 -2.27
N VAL A 226 14.66 -4.69 -2.15
CA VAL A 226 13.40 -3.99 -2.47
C VAL A 226 13.22 -2.75 -1.59
N ALA A 227 13.48 -2.84 -0.30
CA ALA A 227 13.39 -1.71 0.63
C ALA A 227 14.39 -0.59 0.28
N ALA A 228 15.61 -0.94 -0.08
CA ALA A 228 16.62 0.03 -0.50
C ALA A 228 16.25 0.74 -1.81
N VAL A 229 15.67 0.01 -2.77
CA VAL A 229 15.14 0.60 -4.01
C VAL A 229 13.95 1.51 -3.70
N ALA A 230 12.98 1.06 -2.90
CA ALA A 230 11.82 1.85 -2.50
C ALA A 230 12.23 3.18 -1.85
N ASN A 231 13.17 3.13 -0.90
CA ASN A 231 13.67 4.33 -0.20
C ASN A 231 14.36 5.31 -1.17
N ARG A 232 15.26 4.82 -2.02
CA ARG A 232 15.98 5.68 -2.96
C ARG A 232 15.08 6.23 -4.05
N TRP A 233 14.16 5.41 -4.54
CA TRP A 233 13.21 5.83 -5.56
C TRP A 233 12.27 6.92 -5.05
N ILE A 234 11.69 6.77 -3.85
CA ILE A 234 10.80 7.79 -3.29
C ILE A 234 11.53 9.12 -3.04
N ARG A 235 12.82 9.06 -2.71
CA ARG A 235 13.67 10.25 -2.57
C ARG A 235 13.96 10.93 -3.92
N SER A 236 14.17 10.16 -4.99
CA SER A 236 14.32 10.68 -6.35
C SER A 236 13.00 11.31 -6.82
N LEU A 237 11.89 10.60 -6.63
CA LEU A 237 10.54 11.07 -6.98
C LEU A 237 10.18 12.39 -6.30
N PHE A 238 10.65 12.65 -5.08
CA PHE A 238 10.48 13.94 -4.43
C PHE A 238 11.00 15.10 -5.27
N HIS A 239 12.19 14.97 -5.85
CA HIS A 239 12.79 16.01 -6.71
C HIS A 239 12.00 16.15 -8.00
N ASP A 240 11.64 15.03 -8.66
CA ASP A 240 10.85 15.06 -9.89
C ASP A 240 9.47 15.73 -9.72
N MET A 241 8.87 15.61 -8.52
CA MET A 241 7.57 16.23 -8.21
C MET A 241 7.70 17.69 -7.74
N LYS A 242 8.80 18.06 -7.08
CA LYS A 242 9.02 19.43 -6.60
C LYS A 242 9.33 20.39 -7.76
N GLU A 243 10.09 19.95 -8.75
CA GLU A 243 10.37 20.74 -9.96
C GLU A 243 9.07 21.12 -10.70
N MET A 244 8.08 20.23 -10.73
CA MET A 244 6.77 20.54 -11.34
C MET A 244 5.97 21.62 -10.59
N GLN A 245 6.12 21.73 -9.27
CA GLN A 245 5.38 22.71 -8.46
C GLN A 245 6.02 24.09 -8.45
N ALA A 246 7.28 24.20 -8.92
CA ALA A 246 8.04 25.44 -8.97
C ALA A 246 7.95 26.17 -10.33
N GLY A 247 7.44 25.54 -11.38
CA GLY A 247 7.19 26.09 -12.71
C GLY A 247 5.70 26.22 -12.99
#